data_6c763ab7fda55556517c1ff2da7dfd7f
#
_entry.id   6c763ab7fda55556517c1ff2da7dfd7f
#
_cell.length_a   1.000
_cell.length_b   1.000
_cell.length_c   1.000
_cell.angle_alpha   90.00
_cell.angle_beta   90.00
_cell.angle_gamma   90.00
#
_symmetry.space_group_name_H-M   'P 1'
#
loop_
_entity.id
_entity.type
_entity.pdbx_description
1 polymer ?
#
loop_
_entity_poly.entity_id
_entity_poly.type
_entity_poly.pdbx_seq_one_letter_code
_entity_poly.pdbx_strand_id
1 'polypeptide(L)'
;MELKEALIQYCELREEIKDLRERIERDEIRLRRIEEEGVVSDTVRGTRKDGTIGPIKITGFPVPEYGKVKAMLKKRIEKLRITEEELHNAVSQVDDFINAIPKSDLRQMFRFYYIDDLTWEMVAMKMNYLYPNRKIEYTKDNCRMRHNRYLEKEEIL
;
A
#
# COMPACT_ATOMS: atom_id res chain seq x y z
N MET A 1 -4.01 17.96 15.00
CA MET A 1 -3.44 16.60 14.89
C MET A 1 -2.02 16.67 15.40
N GLU A 2 -1.73 15.93 16.43
CA GLU A 2 -0.38 15.88 16.96
C GLU A 2 0.56 15.27 15.94
N LEU A 3 1.80 15.73 15.93
CA LEU A 3 2.82 15.29 14.98
C LEU A 3 3.01 13.78 14.92
N LYS A 4 3.06 13.15 16.08
CA LYS A 4 3.21 11.69 16.19
C LYS A 4 2.05 10.95 15.54
N GLU A 5 0.83 11.43 15.74
CA GLU A 5 -0.36 10.89 15.08
C GLU A 5 -0.27 11.04 13.56
N ALA A 6 0.19 12.18 13.07
CA ALA A 6 0.40 12.41 11.64
C ALA A 6 1.43 11.46 11.03
N LEU A 7 2.54 11.21 11.71
CA LEU A 7 3.57 10.26 11.28
C LEU A 7 3.06 8.81 11.31
N ILE A 8 2.32 8.43 12.34
CA ILE A 8 1.71 7.09 12.45
C ILE A 8 0.70 6.90 11.30
N GLN A 9 -0.20 7.85 11.11
CA GLN A 9 -1.18 7.79 10.04
C GLN A 9 -0.52 7.68 8.65
N TYR A 10 0.54 8.44 8.42
CA TYR A 10 1.31 8.35 7.18
C TYR A 10 1.86 6.93 6.94
N CYS A 11 2.45 6.30 7.95
CA CYS A 11 2.96 4.94 7.86
C CYS A 11 1.83 3.92 7.64
N GLU A 12 0.71 4.07 8.32
CA GLU A 12 -0.46 3.21 8.17
C GLU A 12 -1.07 3.29 6.77
N LEU A 13 -1.23 4.49 6.23
CA LEU A 13 -1.72 4.69 4.86
C LEU A 13 -0.80 4.03 3.82
N ARG A 14 0.51 4.14 4.02
CA ARG A 14 1.49 3.53 3.15
C ARG A 14 1.40 2.00 3.15
N GLU A 15 1.23 1.38 4.31
CA GLU A 15 1.05 -0.07 4.42
C GLU A 15 -0.30 -0.53 3.84
N GLU A 16 -1.37 0.23 4.06
CA GLU A 16 -2.68 -0.04 3.45
C GLU A 16 -2.60 -0.02 1.91
N ILE A 17 -1.88 0.94 1.33
CA ILE A 17 -1.67 1.03 -0.12
C ILE A 17 -0.92 -0.20 -0.65
N LYS A 18 0.11 -0.67 0.04
CA LYS A 18 0.83 -1.90 -0.33
C LYS A 18 -0.11 -3.10 -0.35
N ASP A 19 -0.90 -3.27 0.71
CA ASP A 19 -1.87 -4.37 0.82
C ASP A 19 -2.93 -4.31 -0.29
N LEU A 20 -3.47 -3.12 -0.57
CA LEU A 20 -4.43 -2.92 -1.65
C LEU A 20 -3.86 -3.27 -3.03
N ARG A 21 -2.62 -2.87 -3.31
CA ARG A 21 -1.95 -3.21 -4.57
C ARG A 21 -1.74 -4.71 -4.72
N GLU A 22 -1.35 -5.41 -3.67
CA GLU A 22 -1.21 -6.86 -3.68
C GLU A 22 -2.55 -7.58 -3.90
N ARG A 23 -3.63 -7.10 -3.29
CA ARG A 23 -4.97 -7.64 -3.48
C ARG A 23 -5.49 -7.40 -4.89
N ILE A 24 -5.25 -6.23 -5.44
CA ILE A 24 -5.59 -5.89 -6.83
C ILE A 24 -4.85 -6.80 -7.79
N GLU A 25 -3.56 -7.00 -7.62
CA GLU A 25 -2.77 -7.92 -8.44
C GLU A 25 -3.31 -9.35 -8.41
N ARG A 26 -3.67 -9.86 -7.21
CA ARG A 26 -4.29 -11.19 -7.06
C ARG A 26 -5.64 -11.28 -7.80
N ASP A 27 -6.46 -10.24 -7.70
CA ASP A 27 -7.76 -10.20 -8.41
C ASP A 27 -7.58 -10.14 -9.92
N GLU A 28 -6.62 -9.38 -10.41
CA GLU A 28 -6.29 -9.30 -11.84
C GLU A 28 -5.79 -10.64 -12.39
N ILE A 29 -4.93 -11.34 -11.64
CA ILE A 29 -4.45 -12.69 -11.98
C ILE A 29 -5.63 -13.67 -12.03
N ARG A 30 -6.50 -13.61 -11.04
CA ARG A 30 -7.69 -14.49 -10.96
C ARG A 30 -8.66 -14.24 -12.11
N LEU A 31 -8.95 -12.99 -12.46
CA LEU A 31 -9.76 -12.65 -13.63
C LEU A 31 -9.15 -13.17 -14.92
N ARG A 32 -7.85 -12.94 -15.11
CA ARG A 32 -7.13 -13.42 -16.29
C ARG A 32 -7.18 -14.93 -16.40
N ARG A 33 -7.05 -15.65 -15.29
CA ARG A 33 -7.17 -17.12 -15.27
C ARG A 33 -8.57 -17.57 -15.68
N ILE A 34 -9.63 -16.93 -15.19
CA ILE A 34 -11.01 -17.23 -15.56
C ILE A 34 -11.21 -16.97 -17.07
N GLU A 35 -10.67 -15.89 -17.59
CA GLU A 35 -10.74 -15.54 -19.02
C GLU A 35 -9.95 -16.54 -19.89
N GLU A 36 -8.78 -17.00 -19.44
CA GLU A 36 -7.96 -17.99 -20.14
C GLU A 36 -8.57 -19.39 -20.14
N GLU A 37 -9.24 -19.79 -19.06
CA GLU A 37 -10.01 -21.06 -18.99
C GLU A 37 -11.20 -21.05 -19.95
N GLY A 38 -11.59 -19.85 -20.40
CA GLY A 38 -12.61 -19.62 -21.40
C GLY A 38 -14.02 -19.80 -20.88
N VAL A 39 -14.92 -20.05 -21.83
CA VAL A 39 -16.34 -20.21 -21.54
C VAL A 39 -16.65 -21.60 -20.99
N VAL A 40 -17.47 -21.66 -19.96
CA VAL A 40 -18.07 -22.92 -19.50
C VAL A 40 -19.39 -23.16 -20.22
N SER A 41 -19.71 -24.43 -20.42
CA SER A 41 -20.95 -24.86 -21.04
C SER A 41 -21.77 -25.67 -20.06
N ASP A 42 -23.04 -25.35 -19.96
CA ASP A 42 -24.02 -26.11 -19.18
C ASP A 42 -25.22 -26.46 -20.04
N THR A 43 -25.93 -27.54 -19.66
CA THR A 43 -27.12 -27.97 -20.37
C THR A 43 -28.31 -27.83 -19.46
N VAL A 44 -29.23 -26.99 -19.88
CA VAL A 44 -30.51 -26.80 -19.19
C VAL A 44 -31.66 -27.32 -20.04
N ARG A 45 -32.76 -27.71 -19.37
CA ARG A 45 -33.95 -28.14 -20.07
C ARG A 45 -34.85 -26.94 -20.35
N GLY A 46 -35.19 -26.73 -21.59
CA GLY A 46 -36.00 -25.60 -22.02
C GLY A 46 -36.70 -25.81 -23.32
N THR A 47 -37.53 -24.82 -23.71
CA THR A 47 -38.25 -24.84 -25.01
C THR A 47 -37.35 -24.32 -26.11
N ARG A 48 -37.17 -25.11 -27.16
CA ARG A 48 -36.41 -24.74 -28.37
C ARG A 48 -37.24 -23.82 -29.27
N LYS A 49 -36.58 -23.19 -30.23
CA LYS A 49 -37.23 -22.29 -31.22
C LYS A 49 -38.35 -22.95 -32.03
N ASP A 50 -38.29 -24.27 -32.22
CA ASP A 50 -39.30 -25.07 -32.93
C ASP A 50 -40.50 -25.47 -32.03
N GLY A 51 -40.51 -25.05 -30.75
CA GLY A 51 -41.55 -25.34 -29.78
C GLY A 51 -41.36 -26.66 -29.02
N THR A 52 -40.34 -27.48 -29.35
CA THR A 52 -40.04 -28.72 -28.63
C THR A 52 -39.29 -28.45 -27.31
N ILE A 53 -39.54 -29.30 -26.29
CA ILE A 53 -38.85 -29.23 -25.01
C ILE A 53 -37.65 -30.21 -25.03
N GLY A 54 -36.48 -29.73 -24.70
CA GLY A 54 -35.30 -30.58 -24.66
C GLY A 54 -34.07 -29.87 -24.09
N PRO A 55 -32.92 -30.53 -24.08
CA PRO A 55 -31.71 -29.92 -23.53
C PRO A 55 -31.23 -28.74 -24.41
N ILE A 56 -30.93 -27.64 -23.76
CA ILE A 56 -30.37 -26.44 -24.39
C ILE A 56 -28.99 -26.23 -23.77
N LYS A 57 -27.98 -26.11 -24.61
CA LYS A 57 -26.61 -25.79 -24.18
C LYS A 57 -26.46 -24.29 -23.98
N ILE A 58 -26.09 -23.89 -22.77
CA ILE A 58 -25.76 -22.52 -22.42
C ILE A 58 -24.24 -22.43 -22.28
N THR A 59 -23.65 -21.46 -22.96
CA THR A 59 -22.21 -21.25 -22.98
C THR A 59 -21.89 -19.83 -22.50
N GLY A 60 -20.96 -19.66 -21.56
CA GLY A 60 -20.54 -18.38 -21.06
C GLY A 60 -19.41 -18.52 -20.06
N PHE A 61 -18.89 -17.41 -19.57
CA PHE A 61 -17.98 -17.42 -18.44
C PHE A 61 -18.72 -17.91 -17.18
N PRO A 62 -17.98 -18.44 -16.14
CA PRO A 62 -18.58 -18.79 -14.86
C PRO A 62 -19.06 -17.50 -14.16
N VAL A 63 -20.23 -17.03 -14.54
CA VAL A 63 -20.79 -15.69 -14.27
C VAL A 63 -20.77 -15.31 -12.79
N PRO A 64 -21.14 -16.19 -11.80
CA PRO A 64 -21.13 -15.78 -10.40
C PRO A 64 -19.72 -15.45 -9.90
N GLU A 65 -18.73 -16.25 -10.23
CA GLU A 65 -17.34 -16.03 -9.79
C GLU A 65 -16.70 -14.86 -10.55
N TYR A 66 -16.84 -14.81 -11.86
CA TYR A 66 -16.31 -13.73 -12.70
C TYR A 66 -16.86 -12.37 -12.28
N GLY A 67 -18.17 -12.26 -12.11
CA GLY A 67 -18.83 -11.04 -11.69
C GLY A 67 -18.42 -10.57 -10.30
N LYS A 68 -18.27 -11.51 -9.35
CA LYS A 68 -17.81 -11.20 -7.98
C LYS A 68 -16.37 -10.68 -7.95
N VAL A 69 -15.46 -11.34 -8.66
CA VAL A 69 -14.05 -10.92 -8.72
C VAL A 69 -13.92 -9.57 -9.38
N LYS A 70 -14.63 -9.35 -10.50
CA LYS A 70 -14.63 -8.07 -11.22
C LYS A 70 -15.19 -6.91 -10.38
N ALA A 71 -16.28 -7.14 -9.66
CA ALA A 71 -16.86 -6.14 -8.77
C ALA A 71 -15.95 -5.81 -7.60
N MET A 72 -15.30 -6.81 -7.01
CA MET A 72 -14.33 -6.63 -5.93
C MET A 72 -13.09 -5.87 -6.39
N LEU A 73 -12.56 -6.21 -7.55
CA LEU A 73 -11.43 -5.50 -8.17
C LEU A 73 -11.75 -4.01 -8.37
N LYS A 74 -12.91 -3.70 -8.90
CA LYS A 74 -13.36 -2.32 -9.12
C LYS A 74 -13.44 -1.52 -7.82
N LYS A 75 -13.97 -2.11 -6.74
CA LYS A 75 -14.00 -1.50 -5.41
C LYS A 75 -12.61 -1.25 -4.85
N ARG A 76 -11.69 -2.19 -5.01
CA ARG A 76 -10.32 -2.08 -4.51
C ARG A 76 -9.54 -1.00 -5.27
N ILE A 77 -9.70 -0.89 -6.58
CA ILE A 77 -9.08 0.17 -7.39
C ILE A 77 -9.57 1.54 -6.92
N GLU A 78 -10.86 1.70 -6.67
CA GLU A 78 -11.42 2.97 -6.18
C GLU A 78 -10.91 3.28 -4.77
N LYS A 79 -10.86 2.30 -3.88
CA LYS A 79 -10.29 2.45 -2.53
C LYS A 79 -8.81 2.83 -2.59
N LEU A 80 -8.04 2.22 -3.49
CA LEU A 80 -6.62 2.56 -3.71
C LEU A 80 -6.48 4.03 -4.12
N ARG A 81 -7.28 4.49 -5.08
CA ARG A 81 -7.26 5.88 -5.54
C ARG A 81 -7.49 6.87 -4.38
N ILE A 82 -8.51 6.61 -3.57
CA ILE A 82 -8.84 7.45 -2.41
C ILE A 82 -7.69 7.44 -1.39
N THR A 83 -7.15 6.27 -1.08
CA THR A 83 -6.06 6.12 -0.10
C THR A 83 -4.76 6.76 -0.59
N GLU A 84 -4.48 6.71 -1.89
CA GLU A 84 -3.34 7.42 -2.49
C GLU A 84 -3.49 8.95 -2.41
N GLU A 85 -4.68 9.49 -2.57
CA GLU A 85 -4.96 10.92 -2.35
C GLU A 85 -4.73 11.33 -0.89
N GLU A 86 -5.20 10.51 0.05
CA GLU A 86 -4.97 10.72 1.48
C GLU A 86 -3.47 10.70 1.82
N LEU A 87 -2.73 9.74 1.26
CA LEU A 87 -1.28 9.65 1.43
C LEU A 87 -0.57 10.88 0.85
N HIS A 88 -0.96 11.35 -0.33
CA HIS A 88 -0.36 12.53 -0.95
C HIS A 88 -0.49 13.77 -0.05
N ASN A 89 -1.66 13.96 0.57
CA ASN A 89 -1.88 15.04 1.52
C ASN A 89 -1.03 14.87 2.80
N ALA A 90 -0.90 13.64 3.29
CA ALA A 90 -0.08 13.34 4.47
C ALA A 90 1.43 13.54 4.21
N VAL A 91 1.93 13.23 3.01
CA VAL A 91 3.32 13.46 2.61
C VAL A 91 3.73 14.92 2.78
N SER A 92 2.89 15.84 2.34
CA SER A 92 3.19 17.28 2.45
C SER A 92 3.38 17.71 3.91
N GLN A 93 2.53 17.24 4.80
CA GLN A 93 2.63 17.54 6.24
C GLN A 93 3.89 16.94 6.86
N VAL A 94 4.24 15.71 6.49
CA VAL A 94 5.46 15.04 6.96
C VAL A 94 6.71 15.74 6.45
N ASP A 95 6.74 16.15 5.19
CA ASP A 95 7.86 16.90 4.61
C ASP A 95 8.06 18.25 5.31
N ASP A 96 6.99 19.00 5.54
CA ASP A 96 7.05 20.28 6.25
C ASP A 96 7.62 20.11 7.65
N PHE A 97 7.19 19.07 8.35
CA PHE A 97 7.73 18.73 9.66
C PHE A 97 9.22 18.38 9.61
N ILE A 98 9.64 17.50 8.72
CA ILE A 98 11.03 17.11 8.58
C ILE A 98 11.91 18.34 8.28
N ASN A 99 11.44 19.21 7.39
CA ASN A 99 12.16 20.44 7.05
C ASN A 99 12.30 21.41 8.22
N ALA A 100 11.40 21.36 9.18
CA ALA A 100 11.45 22.19 10.39
C ALA A 100 12.46 21.64 11.46
N ILE A 101 12.95 20.43 11.33
CA ILE A 101 13.94 19.87 12.26
C ILE A 101 15.27 20.66 12.17
N PRO A 102 15.76 21.24 13.28
CA PRO A 102 16.91 22.13 13.23
C PRO A 102 18.22 21.46 12.80
N LYS A 103 18.46 20.23 13.24
CA LYS A 103 19.70 19.49 12.95
C LYS A 103 19.62 18.75 11.62
N SER A 104 20.56 19.05 10.74
CA SER A 104 20.62 18.48 9.39
C SER A 104 20.73 16.94 9.37
N ASP A 105 21.57 16.38 10.22
CA ASP A 105 21.73 14.93 10.30
C ASP A 105 20.45 14.23 10.77
N LEU A 106 19.74 14.83 11.72
CA LEU A 106 18.46 14.31 12.20
C LEU A 106 17.37 14.40 11.12
N ARG A 107 17.34 15.51 10.34
CA ARG A 107 16.45 15.61 9.17
C ARG A 107 16.68 14.47 8.18
N GLN A 108 17.95 14.14 7.90
CA GLN A 108 18.29 13.04 7.01
C GLN A 108 17.82 11.68 7.55
N MET A 109 17.98 11.43 8.85
CA MET A 109 17.45 10.20 9.49
C MET A 109 15.95 10.07 9.30
N PHE A 110 15.20 11.14 9.52
CA PHE A 110 13.74 11.17 9.35
C PHE A 110 13.33 10.94 7.90
N ARG A 111 14.03 11.54 6.93
CA ARG A 111 13.77 11.30 5.52
C ARG A 111 13.98 9.84 5.13
N PHE A 112 15.09 9.27 5.54
CA PHE A 112 15.39 7.86 5.24
C PHE A 112 14.37 6.91 5.86
N TYR A 113 13.95 7.18 7.07
CA TYR A 113 12.99 6.33 7.76
C TYR A 113 11.56 6.49 7.25
N TYR A 114 11.06 7.73 7.12
CA TYR A 114 9.67 7.98 6.75
C TYR A 114 9.43 8.08 5.24
N ILE A 115 10.27 8.79 4.52
CA ILE A 115 10.06 9.00 3.09
C ILE A 115 10.58 7.82 2.26
N ASP A 116 11.79 7.36 2.55
CA ASP A 116 12.43 6.27 1.82
C ASP A 116 12.07 4.88 2.35
N ASP A 117 11.31 4.79 3.45
CA ASP A 117 10.85 3.54 4.05
C ASP A 117 11.97 2.56 4.42
N LEU A 118 13.08 3.07 4.91
CA LEU A 118 14.21 2.27 5.29
C LEU A 118 14.11 1.76 6.73
N THR A 119 14.63 0.57 6.98
CA THR A 119 14.82 0.05 8.34
C THR A 119 15.88 0.86 9.07
N TRP A 120 15.88 0.85 10.39
CA TRP A 120 16.92 1.55 11.19
C TRP A 120 18.32 1.09 10.89
N GLU A 121 18.52 -0.17 10.49
CA GLU A 121 19.82 -0.68 10.04
C GLU A 121 20.27 -0.01 8.74
N MET A 122 19.38 0.12 7.77
CA MET A 122 19.66 0.80 6.51
C MET A 122 19.85 2.30 6.69
N VAL A 123 19.08 2.91 7.59
CA VAL A 123 19.26 4.33 7.97
C VAL A 123 20.66 4.54 8.52
N ALA A 124 21.11 3.70 9.46
CA ALA A 124 22.45 3.77 10.03
C ALA A 124 23.55 3.63 8.97
N MET A 125 23.41 2.68 8.05
CA MET A 125 24.36 2.49 6.93
C MET A 125 24.46 3.74 6.06
N LYS A 126 23.33 4.32 5.65
CA LYS A 126 23.31 5.54 4.84
C LYS A 126 23.87 6.74 5.58
N MET A 127 23.59 6.87 6.86
CA MET A 127 24.12 7.95 7.68
C MET A 127 25.65 7.86 7.80
N ASN A 128 26.21 6.67 8.00
CA ASN A 128 27.65 6.46 8.02
C ASN A 128 28.32 6.75 6.67
N TYR A 129 27.64 6.47 5.57
CA TYR A 129 28.10 6.81 4.23
C TYR A 129 28.13 8.32 4.00
N LEU A 130 27.11 9.07 4.45
CA LEU A 130 27.04 10.52 4.29
C LEU A 130 27.95 11.29 5.24
N TYR A 131 28.17 10.76 6.44
CA TYR A 131 28.95 11.40 7.50
C TYR A 131 30.09 10.49 8.00
N PRO A 132 31.09 10.17 7.14
CA PRO A 132 32.09 9.15 7.45
C PRO A 132 33.11 9.57 8.52
N ASN A 133 33.22 10.86 8.81
CA ASN A 133 34.25 11.41 9.72
C ASN A 133 33.78 11.60 11.17
N ARG A 134 32.66 10.99 11.55
CA ARG A 134 32.19 11.04 12.93
C ARG A 134 33.02 10.16 13.85
N LYS A 135 33.25 10.66 15.08
CA LYS A 135 33.92 9.87 16.14
C LYS A 135 33.11 8.65 16.57
N ILE A 136 31.80 8.78 16.56
CA ILE A 136 30.85 7.69 16.92
C ILE A 136 30.05 7.35 15.67
N GLU A 137 30.15 6.10 15.26
CA GLU A 137 29.37 5.61 14.13
C GLU A 137 27.86 5.60 14.44
N TYR A 138 27.07 5.79 13.42
CA TYR A 138 25.62 5.57 13.50
C TYR A 138 25.33 4.08 13.59
N THR A 139 24.54 3.70 14.58
CA THR A 139 24.03 2.35 14.73
C THR A 139 22.51 2.36 14.70
N LYS A 140 21.91 1.21 14.43
CA LYS A 140 20.46 1.00 14.52
C LYS A 140 19.88 1.60 15.81
N ASP A 141 20.50 1.29 16.94
CA ASP A 141 19.99 1.69 18.25
C ASP A 141 20.15 3.19 18.52
N ASN A 142 21.30 3.80 18.19
CA ASN A 142 21.47 5.23 18.44
C ASN A 142 20.62 6.10 17.49
N CYS A 143 20.42 5.67 16.25
CA CYS A 143 19.50 6.36 15.32
C CYS A 143 18.06 6.33 15.85
N ARG A 144 17.58 5.15 16.24
CA ARG A 144 16.26 4.97 16.82
C ARG A 144 16.06 5.78 18.10
N MET A 145 17.04 5.77 19.00
CA MET A 145 16.99 6.54 20.24
C MET A 145 16.94 8.04 20.00
N ARG A 146 17.72 8.56 19.07
CA ARG A 146 17.69 9.99 18.71
C ARG A 146 16.35 10.40 18.11
N HIS A 147 15.80 9.58 17.25
CA HIS A 147 14.47 9.76 16.69
C HIS A 147 13.40 9.82 17.80
N ASN A 148 13.37 8.84 18.67
CA ASN A 148 12.38 8.78 19.75
C ASN A 148 12.50 9.97 20.71
N ARG A 149 13.70 10.36 21.10
CA ARG A 149 13.93 11.53 21.96
C ARG A 149 13.47 12.83 21.32
N TYR A 150 13.63 12.96 20.01
CA TYR A 150 13.15 14.14 19.30
C TYR A 150 11.63 14.23 19.34
N LEU A 151 10.94 13.13 19.05
CA LEU A 151 9.46 13.09 19.09
C LEU A 151 8.93 13.33 20.51
N GLU A 152 9.56 12.77 21.53
CA GLU A 152 9.18 13.01 22.93
C GLU A 152 9.31 14.50 23.34
N LYS A 153 10.30 15.20 22.84
CA LYS A 153 10.46 16.64 23.09
C LYS A 153 9.40 17.48 22.41
N GLU A 154 9.01 17.12 21.19
CA GLU A 154 7.96 17.81 20.44
C GLU A 154 6.57 17.60 21.06
N GLU A 155 6.33 16.46 21.72
CA GLU A 155 5.06 16.21 22.44
C GLU A 155 4.91 17.01 23.75
N ILE A 156 6.01 17.49 24.32
CA ILE A 156 6.01 18.24 25.60
C ILE A 156 5.80 19.75 25.37
N LEU A 157 5.94 20.21 24.15
CA LEU A 157 5.76 21.60 23.76
C LEU A 157 4.37 21.87 23.20
#